data_df4903e3470664d36b4ee931826363de
#
_entry.id   df4903e3470664d36b4ee931826363de
#
_cell.length_a   1.000
_cell.length_b   1.000
_cell.length_c   1.000
_cell.angle_alpha   90.00
_cell.angle_beta   90.00
_cell.angle_gamma   90.00
#
_symmetry.space_group_name_H-M   'P 1'
#
loop_
_entity.id
_entity.type
_entity.pdbx_description
1 polymer ?
#
loop_
_entity_poly.entity_id
_entity_poly.type
_entity_poly.pdbx_seq_one_letter_code
_entity_poly.pdbx_strand_id
1 'polypeptide(L)'
;MAVTEKNILNRLYFIAGCMFVFALLVIFKLVSIQVVHGEEYRTLALERTIKNDIIPANRGNVYASDGSLLATSVPKYDIRIDAVTISEKTFETYLKPLCDSLAVFHGNTSSYYQNKLRKAKASRNRYFLLARNLGYGDYIRVRSFPMLNLGAYKGGLIVEQNTKREHPMGGIAQRTIGYERFDEKGNVTRP
;
A
#
# COMPACT_ATOMS: atom_id res chain seq x y z
N MET A 1 48.79 -3.96 46.40
CA MET A 1 47.74 -4.70 47.13
C MET A 1 47.57 -6.04 46.45
N ALA A 2 47.94 -7.14 47.09
CA ALA A 2 47.76 -8.48 46.60
C ALA A 2 46.24 -8.80 46.57
N VAL A 3 45.70 -8.99 45.43
CA VAL A 3 44.29 -9.40 45.25
C VAL A 3 44.26 -10.87 45.66
N THR A 4 43.71 -11.17 46.83
CA THR A 4 43.59 -12.53 47.34
C THR A 4 42.53 -13.28 46.51
N GLU A 5 42.81 -14.51 46.07
CA GLU A 5 41.90 -15.36 45.24
C GLU A 5 40.48 -15.42 45.82
N LYS A 6 40.32 -15.43 47.17
CA LYS A 6 39.01 -15.35 47.85
C LYS A 6 38.20 -14.09 47.48
N ASN A 7 38.84 -12.95 47.27
CA ASN A 7 38.16 -11.72 46.95
C ASN A 7 37.66 -11.72 45.48
N ILE A 8 38.38 -12.40 44.61
CA ILE A 8 37.94 -12.57 43.18
C ILE A 8 36.75 -13.51 43.14
N LEU A 9 36.83 -14.65 43.86
CA LEU A 9 35.71 -15.62 43.90
C LEU A 9 34.45 -15.01 44.51
N ASN A 10 34.54 -14.24 45.59
CA ASN A 10 33.39 -13.58 46.20
C ASN A 10 32.73 -12.58 45.21
N ARG A 11 33.50 -11.82 44.47
CA ARG A 11 32.98 -10.91 43.43
C ARG A 11 32.31 -11.67 42.29
N LEU A 12 32.91 -12.80 41.88
CA LEU A 12 32.35 -13.67 40.85
C LEU A 12 30.99 -14.24 41.29
N TYR A 13 30.90 -14.79 42.52
CA TYR A 13 29.62 -15.30 43.02
C TYR A 13 28.58 -14.22 43.22
N PHE A 14 28.96 -13.00 43.60
CA PHE A 14 28.07 -11.88 43.72
C PHE A 14 27.47 -11.51 42.32
N ILE A 15 28.32 -11.41 41.32
CA ILE A 15 27.87 -11.12 39.94
C ILE A 15 26.98 -12.25 39.41
N ALA A 16 27.39 -13.52 39.64
CA ALA A 16 26.58 -14.67 39.23
C ALA A 16 25.22 -14.69 39.94
N GLY A 17 25.16 -14.34 41.22
CA GLY A 17 23.92 -14.20 41.97
C GLY A 17 23.00 -13.09 41.42
N CYS A 18 23.57 -11.93 41.12
CA CYS A 18 22.82 -10.85 40.49
C CYS A 18 22.25 -11.24 39.10
N MET A 19 23.05 -11.93 38.29
CA MET A 19 22.59 -12.43 36.98
C MET A 19 21.46 -13.46 37.12
N PHE A 20 21.59 -14.35 38.12
CA PHE A 20 20.55 -15.35 38.39
C PHE A 20 19.23 -14.70 38.83
N VAL A 21 19.28 -13.73 39.75
CA VAL A 21 18.10 -12.96 40.16
C VAL A 21 17.48 -12.23 39.00
N PHE A 22 18.30 -11.60 38.15
CA PHE A 22 17.81 -10.93 36.92
C PHE A 22 17.11 -11.90 35.98
N ALA A 23 17.69 -13.07 35.74
CA ALA A 23 17.07 -14.13 34.92
C ALA A 23 15.71 -14.57 35.47
N LEU A 24 15.59 -14.75 36.79
CA LEU A 24 14.33 -15.08 37.44
C LEU A 24 13.26 -13.98 37.24
N LEU A 25 13.64 -12.71 37.37
CA LEU A 25 12.74 -11.58 37.12
C LEU A 25 12.22 -11.55 35.67
N VAL A 26 13.10 -11.83 34.71
CA VAL A 26 12.71 -11.92 33.28
C VAL A 26 11.74 -13.07 33.07
N ILE A 27 12.02 -14.25 33.61
CA ILE A 27 11.13 -15.43 33.52
C ILE A 27 9.77 -15.12 34.15
N PHE A 28 9.76 -14.55 35.33
CA PHE A 28 8.53 -14.17 36.03
C PHE A 28 7.71 -13.18 35.20
N LYS A 29 8.35 -12.18 34.58
CA LYS A 29 7.68 -11.21 33.71
C LYS A 29 7.13 -11.86 32.45
N LEU A 30 7.86 -12.78 31.84
CA LEU A 30 7.37 -13.54 30.66
C LEU A 30 6.14 -14.37 31.00
N VAL A 31 6.15 -15.12 32.10
CA VAL A 31 5.00 -15.88 32.55
C VAL A 31 3.81 -14.97 32.84
N SER A 32 4.03 -13.85 33.51
CA SER A 32 2.98 -12.85 33.77
C SER A 32 2.34 -12.33 32.47
N ILE A 33 3.15 -12.01 31.44
CA ILE A 33 2.63 -11.55 30.15
C ILE A 33 1.86 -12.66 29.42
N GLN A 34 2.35 -13.90 29.45
CA GLN A 34 1.71 -15.00 28.73
C GLN A 34 0.45 -15.52 29.40
N VAL A 35 0.43 -15.63 30.74
CA VAL A 35 -0.66 -16.27 31.48
C VAL A 35 -1.68 -15.22 31.94
N VAL A 36 -1.23 -14.10 32.51
CA VAL A 36 -2.13 -13.10 33.10
C VAL A 36 -2.69 -12.15 32.03
N HIS A 37 -1.83 -11.68 31.12
CA HIS A 37 -2.22 -10.69 30.09
C HIS A 37 -2.35 -11.30 28.68
N GLY A 38 -2.20 -12.61 28.54
CA GLY A 38 -2.18 -13.28 27.24
C GLY A 38 -3.48 -13.12 26.43
N GLU A 39 -4.63 -13.19 27.07
CA GLU A 39 -5.95 -12.99 26.47
C GLU A 39 -6.12 -11.54 25.97
N GLU A 40 -5.75 -10.55 26.78
CA GLU A 40 -5.83 -9.15 26.44
C GLU A 40 -4.96 -8.83 25.21
N TYR A 41 -3.72 -9.31 25.17
CA TYR A 41 -2.82 -9.09 24.03
C TYR A 41 -3.28 -9.83 22.76
N ARG A 42 -3.91 -11.00 22.90
CA ARG A 42 -4.51 -11.71 21.76
C ARG A 42 -5.70 -10.98 21.17
N THR A 43 -6.61 -10.46 22.00
CA THR A 43 -7.74 -9.66 21.53
C THR A 43 -7.28 -8.38 20.84
N LEU A 44 -6.33 -7.64 21.43
CA LEU A 44 -5.72 -6.47 20.80
C LEU A 44 -5.02 -6.80 19.47
N ALA A 45 -4.36 -7.95 19.40
CA ALA A 45 -3.74 -8.40 18.16
C ALA A 45 -4.78 -8.71 17.07
N LEU A 46 -5.88 -9.37 17.41
CA LEU A 46 -6.97 -9.66 16.48
C LEU A 46 -7.63 -8.37 15.99
N GLU A 47 -7.95 -7.44 16.87
CA GLU A 47 -8.57 -6.17 16.49
C GLU A 47 -7.68 -5.31 15.58
N ARG A 48 -6.35 -5.33 15.79
CA ARG A 48 -5.41 -4.52 15.03
C ARG A 48 -4.89 -5.19 13.76
N THR A 49 -4.89 -6.52 13.73
CA THR A 49 -4.29 -7.30 12.63
C THR A 49 -5.33 -7.74 11.62
N ILE A 50 -6.55 -8.08 12.08
CA ILE A 50 -7.63 -8.52 11.20
C ILE A 50 -8.47 -7.30 10.83
N LYS A 51 -8.31 -6.84 9.59
CA LYS A 51 -9.20 -5.86 8.98
C LYS A 51 -10.14 -6.59 8.04
N ASN A 52 -11.43 -6.58 8.36
CA ASN A 52 -12.44 -7.09 7.44
C ASN A 52 -12.66 -6.06 6.32
N ASP A 53 -12.06 -6.30 5.15
CA ASP A 53 -12.34 -5.51 3.97
C ASP A 53 -13.51 -6.16 3.21
N ILE A 54 -14.58 -5.37 3.02
CA ILE A 54 -15.74 -5.80 2.22
C ILE A 54 -15.34 -5.73 0.75
N ILE A 55 -15.21 -6.88 0.11
CA ILE A 55 -14.98 -6.95 -1.33
C ILE A 55 -16.34 -6.72 -2.02
N PRO A 56 -16.54 -5.59 -2.71
CA PRO A 56 -17.81 -5.34 -3.41
C PRO A 56 -17.98 -6.33 -4.54
N ALA A 57 -19.21 -6.85 -4.71
CA ALA A 57 -19.54 -7.74 -5.81
C ALA A 57 -19.47 -6.97 -7.15
N ASN A 58 -18.84 -7.56 -8.16
CA ASN A 58 -18.85 -7.03 -9.51
C ASN A 58 -20.18 -7.31 -10.18
N ARG A 59 -20.74 -6.29 -10.87
CA ARG A 59 -21.96 -6.45 -11.65
C ARG A 59 -21.67 -7.23 -12.93
N GLY A 60 -22.57 -8.15 -13.28
CA GLY A 60 -22.51 -8.90 -14.53
C GLY A 60 -22.72 -8.05 -15.77
N ASN A 61 -22.52 -8.64 -16.93
CA ASN A 61 -22.77 -8.02 -18.23
C ASN A 61 -24.28 -7.95 -18.53
N VAL A 62 -24.68 -6.94 -19.29
CA VAL A 62 -26.03 -6.78 -19.83
C VAL A 62 -25.94 -6.81 -21.35
N TYR A 63 -26.69 -7.71 -21.95
CA TYR A 63 -26.75 -7.88 -23.41
C TYR A 63 -28.11 -7.49 -23.93
N ALA A 64 -28.15 -7.00 -25.16
CA ALA A 64 -29.37 -6.83 -25.93
C ALA A 64 -29.85 -8.17 -26.55
N SER A 65 -31.01 -8.20 -27.15
CA SER A 65 -31.59 -9.41 -27.79
C SER A 65 -30.76 -9.93 -28.97
N ASP A 66 -29.99 -9.05 -29.60
CA ASP A 66 -29.09 -9.36 -30.72
C ASP A 66 -27.68 -9.80 -30.24
N GLY A 67 -27.47 -9.91 -28.92
CA GLY A 67 -26.18 -10.26 -28.32
C GLY A 67 -25.19 -9.10 -28.16
N SER A 68 -25.56 -7.87 -28.54
CA SER A 68 -24.69 -6.71 -28.34
C SER A 68 -24.54 -6.35 -26.86
N LEU A 69 -23.34 -5.92 -26.46
CA LEU A 69 -23.00 -5.64 -25.06
C LEU A 69 -23.45 -4.21 -24.71
N LEU A 70 -24.51 -4.09 -23.91
CA LEU A 70 -25.07 -2.80 -23.48
C LEU A 70 -24.33 -2.23 -22.26
N ALA A 71 -23.95 -3.08 -21.30
CA ALA A 71 -23.20 -2.64 -20.13
C ALA A 71 -22.28 -3.75 -19.60
N THR A 72 -21.05 -3.38 -19.24
CA THR A 72 -20.05 -4.30 -18.69
C THR A 72 -19.25 -3.65 -17.58
N SER A 73 -18.67 -4.47 -16.71
CA SER A 73 -17.77 -4.04 -15.66
C SER A 73 -16.33 -4.26 -16.11
N VAL A 74 -15.58 -3.17 -16.28
CA VAL A 74 -14.20 -3.19 -16.80
C VAL A 74 -13.22 -2.79 -15.69
N PRO A 75 -12.13 -3.54 -15.51
CA PRO A 75 -11.09 -3.14 -14.56
C PRO A 75 -10.37 -1.87 -15.05
N LYS A 76 -10.22 -0.91 -14.17
CA LYS A 76 -9.41 0.30 -14.34
C LYS A 76 -8.33 0.34 -13.27
N TYR A 77 -7.22 0.95 -13.62
CA TYR A 77 -6.04 0.98 -12.77
C TYR A 77 -5.66 2.41 -12.44
N ASP A 78 -5.50 2.67 -11.15
CA ASP A 78 -4.90 3.90 -10.64
C ASP A 78 -3.46 3.61 -10.24
N ILE A 79 -2.52 4.40 -10.74
CA ILE A 79 -1.10 4.26 -10.43
C ILE A 79 -0.69 5.37 -9.48
N ARG A 80 -0.14 4.96 -8.35
CA ARG A 80 0.39 5.84 -7.33
C ARG A 80 1.85 5.51 -7.04
N ILE A 81 2.53 6.44 -6.41
CA ILE A 81 3.93 6.28 -6.02
C ILE A 81 4.12 6.60 -4.54
N ASP A 82 4.83 5.73 -3.84
CA ASP A 82 5.34 6.01 -2.50
C ASP A 82 6.69 6.71 -2.61
N ALA A 83 6.66 8.03 -2.48
CA ALA A 83 7.86 8.84 -2.56
C ALA A 83 8.83 8.64 -1.38
N VAL A 84 8.40 8.02 -0.28
CA VAL A 84 9.24 7.77 0.90
C VAL A 84 10.09 6.52 0.72
N THR A 85 9.50 5.45 0.18
CA THR A 85 10.18 4.16 -0.02
C THR A 85 11.35 4.25 -1.00
N ILE A 86 11.31 5.17 -1.97
CA ILE A 86 12.34 5.33 -2.99
C ILE A 86 13.58 5.98 -2.37
N SER A 87 14.75 5.33 -2.53
CA SER A 87 16.03 5.90 -2.11
C SER A 87 16.36 7.18 -2.90
N GLU A 88 17.09 8.13 -2.28
CA GLU A 88 17.46 9.38 -2.92
C GLU A 88 18.25 9.16 -4.22
N LYS A 89 19.19 8.22 -4.20
CA LYS A 89 19.97 7.84 -5.38
C LYS A 89 19.09 7.34 -6.53
N THR A 90 18.14 6.45 -6.24
CA THR A 90 17.21 5.92 -7.26
C THR A 90 16.29 7.03 -7.77
N PHE A 91 15.79 7.87 -6.88
CA PHE A 91 14.92 8.96 -7.25
C PHE A 91 15.59 9.94 -8.22
N GLU A 92 16.78 10.45 -7.91
CA GLU A 92 17.49 11.40 -8.79
C GLU A 92 17.91 10.74 -10.12
N THR A 93 18.33 9.47 -10.11
CA THR A 93 18.72 8.76 -11.33
C THR A 93 17.56 8.59 -12.31
N TYR A 94 16.37 8.21 -11.81
CA TYR A 94 15.23 7.87 -12.67
C TYR A 94 14.17 8.97 -12.78
N LEU A 95 14.28 10.08 -12.05
CA LEU A 95 13.30 11.15 -12.06
C LEU A 95 13.07 11.72 -13.46
N LYS A 96 14.14 12.12 -14.14
CA LYS A 96 14.05 12.72 -15.48
C LYS A 96 13.49 11.73 -16.51
N PRO A 97 14.02 10.51 -16.67
CA PRO A 97 13.48 9.51 -17.59
C PRO A 97 12.00 9.17 -17.34
N LEU A 98 11.58 9.06 -16.06
CA LEU A 98 10.18 8.84 -15.71
C LEU A 98 9.30 10.02 -16.15
N CYS A 99 9.74 11.25 -15.85
CA CYS A 99 8.97 12.45 -16.19
C CYS A 99 8.86 12.66 -17.69
N ASP A 100 9.89 12.32 -18.45
CA ASP A 100 9.86 12.37 -19.92
C ASP A 100 8.85 11.33 -20.48
N SER A 101 8.82 10.11 -19.93
CA SER A 101 7.86 9.10 -20.29
C SER A 101 6.41 9.50 -19.96
N LEU A 102 6.19 10.09 -18.77
CA LEU A 102 4.88 10.60 -18.35
C LEU A 102 4.42 11.80 -19.20
N ALA A 103 5.36 12.67 -19.60
CA ALA A 103 5.09 13.80 -20.46
C ALA A 103 4.54 13.34 -21.81
N VAL A 104 5.19 12.36 -22.44
CA VAL A 104 4.74 11.75 -23.70
C VAL A 104 3.38 11.06 -23.54
N PHE A 105 3.17 10.38 -22.40
CA PHE A 105 1.93 9.63 -22.15
C PHE A 105 0.71 10.53 -21.93
N HIS A 106 0.86 11.61 -21.16
CA HIS A 106 -0.24 12.49 -20.76
C HIS A 106 -0.29 13.82 -21.53
N GLY A 107 0.68 14.11 -22.39
CA GLY A 107 0.73 15.35 -23.17
C GLY A 107 1.11 16.62 -22.39
N ASN A 108 1.67 16.47 -21.18
CA ASN A 108 2.16 17.55 -20.34
C ASN A 108 3.69 17.70 -20.48
N THR A 109 4.27 18.74 -19.89
CA THR A 109 5.72 18.93 -19.89
C THR A 109 6.44 18.08 -18.85
N SER A 110 7.65 17.60 -19.18
CA SER A 110 8.49 16.86 -18.22
C SER A 110 8.75 17.64 -16.94
N SER A 111 8.98 18.95 -17.04
CA SER A 111 9.21 19.85 -15.90
C SER A 111 8.03 19.90 -14.93
N TYR A 112 6.79 19.82 -15.44
CA TYR A 112 5.58 19.75 -14.61
C TYR A 112 5.58 18.52 -13.69
N TYR A 113 5.92 17.34 -14.23
CA TYR A 113 5.99 16.11 -13.44
C TYR A 113 7.19 16.12 -12.50
N GLN A 114 8.35 16.64 -12.92
CA GLN A 114 9.51 16.77 -12.04
C GLN A 114 9.18 17.61 -10.79
N ASN A 115 8.56 18.77 -10.98
CA ASN A 115 8.17 19.65 -9.87
C ASN A 115 7.17 18.95 -8.92
N LYS A 116 6.18 18.25 -9.47
CA LYS A 116 5.21 17.50 -8.67
C LYS A 116 5.85 16.39 -7.88
N LEU A 117 6.72 15.57 -8.49
CA LEU A 117 7.38 14.46 -7.84
C LEU A 117 8.39 14.92 -6.78
N ARG A 118 9.16 16.00 -7.05
CA ARG A 118 10.04 16.60 -6.04
C ARG A 118 9.25 17.15 -4.85
N LYS A 119 8.11 17.79 -5.09
CA LYS A 119 7.21 18.26 -4.03
C LYS A 119 6.65 17.07 -3.22
N ALA A 120 6.22 16.00 -3.88
CA ALA A 120 5.74 14.79 -3.23
C ALA A 120 6.84 14.14 -2.36
N LYS A 121 8.08 14.11 -2.85
CA LYS A 121 9.25 13.61 -2.11
C LYS A 121 9.55 14.48 -0.88
N ALA A 122 9.57 15.79 -1.03
CA ALA A 122 9.81 16.74 0.05
C ALA A 122 8.73 16.69 1.14
N SER A 123 7.46 16.52 0.75
CA SER A 123 6.33 16.38 1.67
C SER A 123 6.17 14.96 2.24
N ARG A 124 7.07 14.04 1.93
CA ARG A 124 7.01 12.62 2.34
C ARG A 124 5.67 11.96 2.03
N ASN A 125 5.11 12.26 0.86
CA ASN A 125 3.84 11.68 0.44
C ASN A 125 4.04 10.21 0.01
N ARG A 126 3.41 9.29 0.75
CA ARG A 126 3.46 7.86 0.46
C ARG A 126 2.42 7.39 -0.55
N TYR A 127 1.53 8.28 -0.98
CA TYR A 127 0.38 7.89 -1.77
C TYR A 127 0.08 8.92 -2.87
N PHE A 128 1.12 9.32 -3.60
CA PHE A 128 1.01 10.33 -4.65
C PHE A 128 0.44 9.73 -5.93
N LEU A 129 -0.65 10.32 -6.45
CA LEU A 129 -1.31 9.87 -7.67
C LEU A 129 -0.52 10.31 -8.91
N LEU A 130 -0.12 9.35 -9.75
CA LEU A 130 0.55 9.59 -11.03
C LEU A 130 -0.40 9.54 -12.21
N ALA A 131 -1.25 8.51 -12.27
CA ALA A 131 -2.20 8.29 -13.35
C ALA A 131 -3.47 7.64 -12.82
N ARG A 132 -4.61 7.96 -13.39
CA ARG A 132 -5.92 7.52 -12.95
C ARG A 132 -6.74 6.93 -14.08
N ASN A 133 -7.62 5.96 -13.75
CA ASN A 133 -8.57 5.35 -14.68
C ASN A 133 -7.92 4.73 -15.93
N LEU A 134 -6.72 4.17 -15.81
CA LEU A 134 -6.03 3.54 -16.93
C LEU A 134 -6.72 2.24 -17.35
N GLY A 135 -6.82 2.01 -18.65
CA GLY A 135 -7.10 0.70 -19.20
C GLY A 135 -5.95 -0.26 -18.96
N TYR A 136 -6.16 -1.56 -19.13
CA TYR A 136 -5.12 -2.57 -18.93
C TYR A 136 -3.86 -2.33 -19.79
N GLY A 137 -4.03 -1.97 -21.07
CA GLY A 137 -2.90 -1.68 -21.97
C GLY A 137 -2.07 -0.49 -21.50
N ASP A 138 -2.73 0.59 -21.09
CA ASP A 138 -2.07 1.80 -20.58
C ASP A 138 -1.39 1.53 -19.23
N TYR A 139 -2.02 0.73 -18.36
CA TYR A 139 -1.43 0.29 -17.11
C TYR A 139 -0.10 -0.45 -17.35
N ILE A 140 -0.07 -1.43 -18.25
CA ILE A 140 1.14 -2.18 -18.57
C ILE A 140 2.23 -1.25 -19.12
N ARG A 141 1.84 -0.31 -20.00
CA ARG A 141 2.75 0.69 -20.55
C ARG A 141 3.36 1.58 -19.45
N VAL A 142 2.54 2.14 -18.56
CA VAL A 142 3.02 3.01 -17.47
C VAL A 142 3.86 2.23 -16.46
N ARG A 143 3.47 0.98 -16.16
CA ARG A 143 4.26 0.10 -15.27
C ARG A 143 5.67 -0.18 -15.81
N SER A 144 5.87 -0.17 -17.13
CA SER A 144 7.18 -0.37 -17.75
C SER A 144 8.08 0.87 -17.74
N PHE A 145 7.58 2.04 -17.32
CA PHE A 145 8.36 3.26 -17.27
C PHE A 145 9.54 3.18 -16.29
N PRO A 146 10.63 3.91 -16.57
CA PRO A 146 11.77 4.00 -15.66
C PRO A 146 11.31 4.33 -14.24
N MET A 147 11.99 3.78 -13.24
CA MET A 147 11.64 3.79 -11.83
C MET A 147 10.43 2.91 -11.46
N LEU A 148 9.29 2.99 -12.18
CA LEU A 148 8.10 2.18 -11.88
C LEU A 148 8.34 0.69 -12.17
N ASN A 149 9.16 0.36 -13.16
CA ASN A 149 9.56 -1.01 -13.48
C ASN A 149 10.37 -1.70 -12.38
N LEU A 150 10.93 -0.94 -11.42
CA LEU A 150 11.61 -1.48 -10.25
C LEU A 150 10.65 -2.05 -9.19
N GLY A 151 9.34 -1.89 -9.39
CA GLY A 151 8.29 -2.43 -8.52
C GLY A 151 8.06 -1.64 -7.23
N ALA A 152 7.29 -2.23 -6.31
CA ALA A 152 6.82 -1.54 -5.12
C ALA A 152 7.95 -1.13 -4.16
N TYR A 153 8.92 -2.02 -3.90
CA TYR A 153 9.94 -1.79 -2.88
C TYR A 153 11.08 -0.85 -3.29
N LYS A 154 11.45 -0.85 -4.57
CA LYS A 154 12.55 0.00 -5.07
C LYS A 154 12.05 1.22 -5.84
N GLY A 155 10.98 1.04 -6.61
CA GLY A 155 10.36 2.08 -7.44
C GLY A 155 9.18 2.77 -6.79
N GLY A 156 8.75 2.31 -5.61
CA GLY A 156 7.61 2.90 -4.87
C GLY A 156 6.27 2.73 -5.60
N LEU A 157 6.15 1.81 -6.54
CA LEU A 157 4.94 1.61 -7.34
C LEU A 157 3.80 1.04 -6.48
N ILE A 158 2.67 1.74 -6.46
CA ILE A 158 1.40 1.28 -5.88
C ILE A 158 0.38 1.22 -7.01
N VAL A 159 -0.27 0.08 -7.17
CA VAL A 159 -1.31 -0.14 -8.18
C VAL A 159 -2.62 -0.46 -7.48
N GLU A 160 -3.65 0.31 -7.79
CA GLU A 160 -5.01 0.07 -7.32
C GLU A 160 -5.88 -0.32 -8.51
N GLN A 161 -6.52 -1.46 -8.38
CA GLN A 161 -7.50 -1.91 -9.36
C GLN A 161 -8.90 -1.56 -8.87
N ASN A 162 -9.63 -0.79 -9.67
CA ASN A 162 -11.01 -0.46 -9.46
C ASN A 162 -11.85 -1.00 -10.61
N THR A 163 -13.08 -1.39 -10.34
CA THR A 163 -14.01 -1.81 -11.39
C THR A 163 -14.92 -0.63 -11.77
N LYS A 164 -14.99 -0.30 -13.06
CA LYS A 164 -15.84 0.76 -13.57
C LYS A 164 -16.89 0.19 -14.53
N ARG A 165 -18.13 0.64 -14.40
CA ARG A 165 -19.19 0.32 -15.34
C ARG A 165 -19.00 1.10 -16.64
N GLU A 166 -18.93 0.40 -17.76
CA GLU A 166 -18.85 1.00 -19.07
C GLU A 166 -20.07 0.60 -19.92
N HIS A 167 -20.48 1.50 -20.80
CA HIS A 167 -21.58 1.33 -21.74
C HIS A 167 -21.02 1.40 -23.19
N PRO A 168 -20.59 0.25 -23.78
CA PRO A 168 -19.94 0.24 -25.09
C PRO A 168 -20.82 0.82 -26.22
N MET A 169 -22.15 0.65 -26.10
CA MET A 169 -23.13 1.19 -27.04
C MET A 169 -23.60 2.63 -26.69
N GLY A 170 -22.85 3.32 -25.79
CA GLY A 170 -23.18 4.67 -25.36
C GLY A 170 -24.46 4.77 -24.53
N GLY A 171 -25.33 5.75 -24.84
CA GLY A 171 -26.55 6.03 -24.08
C GLY A 171 -27.75 5.12 -24.36
N ILE A 172 -27.59 4.06 -25.17
CA ILE A 172 -28.67 3.13 -25.51
C ILE A 172 -29.16 2.41 -24.26
N ALA A 173 -30.45 2.41 -24.02
CA ALA A 173 -31.12 1.80 -22.88
C ALA A 173 -30.66 2.30 -21.49
N GLN A 174 -30.05 3.48 -21.42
CA GLN A 174 -29.47 4.02 -20.16
C GLN A 174 -30.52 4.14 -19.04
N ARG A 175 -31.78 4.48 -19.38
CA ARG A 175 -32.88 4.56 -18.40
C ARG A 175 -33.27 3.20 -17.85
N THR A 176 -33.17 2.13 -18.66
CA THR A 176 -33.51 0.75 -18.27
C THR A 176 -32.37 0.11 -17.47
N ILE A 177 -31.11 0.33 -17.89
CA ILE A 177 -29.94 -0.23 -17.24
C ILE A 177 -29.61 0.52 -15.96
N GLY A 178 -29.93 1.84 -15.90
CA GLY A 178 -29.60 2.72 -14.79
C GLY A 178 -28.13 3.16 -14.79
N TYR A 179 -27.75 3.82 -13.72
CA TYR A 179 -26.39 4.33 -13.51
C TYR A 179 -25.94 4.08 -12.07
N GLU A 180 -24.64 4.08 -11.87
CA GLU A 180 -24.05 3.97 -10.53
C GLU A 180 -23.94 5.36 -9.91
N ARG A 181 -24.39 5.49 -8.66
CA ARG A 181 -24.14 6.66 -7.83
C ARG A 181 -23.08 6.30 -6.81
N PHE A 182 -22.13 7.20 -6.63
CA PHE A 182 -21.09 7.07 -5.62
C PHE A 182 -21.35 8.10 -4.51
N ASP A 183 -21.13 7.68 -3.27
CA ASP A 183 -21.11 8.61 -2.14
C ASP A 183 -19.79 9.41 -2.13
N GLU A 184 -19.69 10.37 -1.21
CA GLU A 184 -18.46 11.18 -1.04
C GLU A 184 -17.23 10.33 -0.69
N LYS A 185 -17.42 9.12 -0.20
CA LYS A 185 -16.36 8.16 0.14
C LYS A 185 -16.01 7.22 -1.03
N GLY A 186 -16.70 7.35 -2.17
CA GLY A 186 -16.47 6.53 -3.36
C GLY A 186 -17.15 5.15 -3.31
N ASN A 187 -18.04 4.90 -2.37
CA ASN A 187 -18.81 3.66 -2.34
C ASN A 187 -20.06 3.79 -3.24
N VAL A 188 -20.44 2.69 -3.88
CA VAL A 188 -21.67 2.64 -4.67
C VAL A 188 -22.87 2.76 -3.73
N THR A 189 -23.62 3.85 -3.86
CA THR A 189 -24.90 3.99 -3.15
C THR A 189 -25.96 3.19 -3.89
N ARG A 190 -26.73 2.40 -3.16
CA ARG A 190 -27.93 1.73 -3.70
C ARG A 190 -28.95 2.82 -4.07
N PRO A 191 -29.67 2.62 -5.19
CA PRO A 191 -30.79 3.52 -5.55
C PRO A 191 -31.89 3.49 -4.51
#